data_459a8c0ab0edf7088492877a2205634d
#
_entry.id   459a8c0ab0edf7088492877a2205634d
#
_cell.length_a   1.000
_cell.length_b   1.000
_cell.length_c   1.000
_cell.angle_alpha   90.00
_cell.angle_beta   90.00
_cell.angle_gamma   90.00
#
_symmetry.space_group_name_H-M   'P 1'
#
loop_
_entity.id
_entity.type
_entity.pdbx_description
1 polymer ?
#
loop_
_entity_poly.entity_id
_entity_poly.type
_entity_poly.pdbx_seq_one_letter_code
_entity_poly.pdbx_strand_id
1 'polypeptide(L)'
;PRTPAPVMRGDWAEQLDSYKTLTEEPTPENYYAMFKEIKDKGMAEYPITADGSTTRLDSIFNHAFGVTGSCVQENGQWIFSKASQAEKAKLEFYAKLYADGLLDPDFLTNTWDVMEQKFYEGKAAVLAGTAGAVIQVYNTKMTSANGEEAQLVVLPPAKGVSQSYTSVDVTKESRGFALNIDS
;
A
#
# COMPACT_ATOMS: atom_id res chain seq x y z
N PRO A 1 5.02 -0.12 12.92
CA PRO A 1 3.59 -0.36 12.72
C PRO A 1 3.37 -1.82 12.29
N ARG A 2 2.33 -2.46 12.82
CA ARG A 2 1.96 -3.84 12.44
C ARG A 2 1.04 -3.86 11.20
N THR A 3 0.60 -2.72 10.73
CA THR A 3 -0.26 -2.58 9.56
C THR A 3 0.61 -2.61 8.30
N PRO A 4 0.23 -3.38 7.27
CA PRO A 4 0.90 -3.32 5.98
C PRO A 4 0.86 -1.89 5.43
N ALA A 5 1.99 -1.43 4.90
CA ALA A 5 2.12 -0.10 4.33
C ALA A 5 2.86 -0.17 2.98
N PRO A 6 2.56 0.70 2.03
CA PRO A 6 3.29 0.78 0.78
C PRO A 6 4.66 1.41 1.01
N VAL A 7 5.62 1.01 0.21
CA VAL A 7 6.99 1.53 0.25
C VAL A 7 7.47 1.92 -1.14
N MET A 8 8.34 2.91 -1.20
CA MET A 8 9.04 3.32 -2.41
C MET A 8 10.47 3.76 -2.11
N ARG A 9 11.29 3.94 -3.13
CA ARG A 9 12.64 4.48 -2.99
C ARG A 9 12.60 5.93 -2.52
N GLY A 10 13.38 6.26 -1.50
CA GLY A 10 13.45 7.62 -0.94
C GLY A 10 14.02 8.64 -1.94
N ASP A 11 15.08 8.26 -2.66
CA ASP A 11 15.68 9.11 -3.69
C ASP A 11 14.72 9.44 -4.85
N TRP A 12 13.76 8.57 -5.13
CA TRP A 12 12.68 8.83 -6.09
C TRP A 12 11.58 9.69 -5.48
N ALA A 13 11.22 9.42 -4.21
CA ALA A 13 10.21 10.21 -3.50
C ALA A 13 10.58 11.70 -3.43
N GLU A 14 11.85 12.01 -3.17
CA GLU A 14 12.36 13.38 -3.10
C GLU A 14 12.29 14.15 -4.43
N GLN A 15 12.19 13.45 -5.56
CA GLN A 15 12.06 14.04 -6.89
C GLN A 15 10.61 14.35 -7.29
N LEU A 16 9.62 13.95 -6.45
CA LEU A 16 8.20 14.10 -6.74
C LEU A 16 7.62 15.29 -5.97
N ASP A 17 7.10 16.27 -6.69
CA ASP A 17 6.40 17.41 -6.08
C ASP A 17 5.15 16.96 -5.31
N SER A 18 4.46 15.93 -5.83
CA SER A 18 3.27 15.33 -5.22
C SER A 18 3.56 14.54 -3.93
N TYR A 19 4.81 14.12 -3.69
CA TYR A 19 5.15 13.32 -2.50
C TYR A 19 4.89 14.08 -1.20
N LYS A 20 5.26 15.35 -1.13
CA LYS A 20 5.00 16.20 0.04
C LYS A 20 3.48 16.32 0.30
N THR A 21 2.73 16.63 -0.75
CA THR A 21 1.27 16.71 -0.66
C THR A 21 0.66 15.39 -0.19
N LEU A 22 1.13 14.26 -0.72
CA LEU A 22 0.66 12.94 -0.30
C LEU A 22 0.97 12.66 1.17
N THR A 23 2.15 13.02 1.67
CA THR A 23 2.52 12.77 3.08
C THR A 23 1.73 13.61 4.06
N GLU A 24 1.37 14.82 3.68
CA GLU A 24 0.52 15.73 4.48
C GLU A 24 -0.96 15.33 4.40
N GLU A 25 -1.44 14.97 3.23
CA GLU A 25 -2.83 14.61 2.97
C GLU A 25 -2.92 13.35 2.05
N PRO A 26 -2.85 12.14 2.61
CA PRO A 26 -2.77 10.90 1.85
C PRO A 26 -4.14 10.43 1.32
N THR A 27 -4.83 11.24 0.54
CA THR A 27 -6.10 10.86 -0.10
C THR A 27 -5.89 9.95 -1.30
N PRO A 28 -6.90 9.19 -1.76
CA PRO A 28 -6.84 8.45 -3.02
C PRO A 28 -6.49 9.33 -4.22
N GLU A 29 -6.97 10.57 -4.24
CA GLU A 29 -6.69 11.56 -5.28
C GLU A 29 -5.21 11.96 -5.29
N ASN A 30 -4.61 12.18 -4.11
CA ASN A 30 -3.19 12.52 -4.00
C ASN A 30 -2.29 11.32 -4.34
N TYR A 31 -2.72 10.10 -4.02
CA TYR A 31 -2.08 8.88 -4.51
C TYR A 31 -2.12 8.79 -6.04
N TYR A 32 -3.28 9.05 -6.62
CA TYR A 32 -3.42 9.08 -8.08
C TYR A 32 -2.50 10.14 -8.71
N ALA A 33 -2.44 11.34 -8.13
CA ALA A 33 -1.58 12.42 -8.62
C ALA A 33 -0.09 12.03 -8.56
N MET A 34 0.34 11.40 -7.47
CA MET A 34 1.72 10.91 -7.35
C MET A 34 2.02 9.80 -8.37
N PHE A 35 1.13 8.84 -8.55
CA PHE A 35 1.31 7.78 -9.56
C PHE A 35 1.38 8.37 -10.97
N LYS A 36 0.55 9.36 -11.25
CA LYS A 36 0.59 10.07 -12.53
C LYS A 36 1.91 10.80 -12.76
N GLU A 37 2.42 11.49 -11.74
CA GLU A 37 3.72 12.18 -11.82
C GLU A 37 4.87 11.20 -12.06
N ILE A 38 4.89 10.05 -11.35
CA ILE A 38 5.88 8.98 -11.55
C ILE A 38 5.89 8.54 -13.03
N LYS A 39 4.70 8.30 -13.58
CA LYS A 39 4.55 7.87 -14.97
C LYS A 39 4.96 8.94 -15.96
N ASP A 40 4.50 10.17 -15.76
CA ASP A 40 4.76 11.31 -16.66
C ASP A 40 6.26 11.66 -16.69
N LYS A 41 6.97 11.50 -15.57
CA LYS A 41 8.44 11.64 -15.47
C LYS A 41 9.20 10.42 -16.02
N GLY A 42 8.53 9.33 -16.37
CA GLY A 42 9.16 8.10 -16.85
C GLY A 42 10.07 7.42 -15.83
N MET A 43 9.78 7.59 -14.53
CA MET A 43 10.62 7.06 -13.45
C MET A 43 10.50 5.55 -13.32
N ALA A 44 9.34 4.98 -13.63
CA ALA A 44 9.08 3.56 -13.63
C ALA A 44 8.09 3.19 -14.74
N GLU A 45 8.11 1.93 -15.16
CA GLU A 45 7.15 1.39 -16.14
C GLU A 45 5.74 1.39 -15.56
N TYR A 46 5.63 0.99 -14.29
CA TYR A 46 4.39 1.02 -13.51
C TYR A 46 4.59 1.82 -12.21
N PRO A 47 3.74 2.80 -11.90
CA PRO A 47 3.79 3.49 -10.62
C PRO A 47 3.64 2.58 -9.41
N ILE A 48 2.73 1.59 -9.45
CA ILE A 48 2.49 0.65 -8.35
C ILE A 48 2.34 -0.79 -8.85
N THR A 49 2.87 -1.75 -8.09
CA THR A 49 2.70 -3.19 -8.32
C THR A 49 2.17 -3.91 -7.07
N ALA A 50 1.54 -5.05 -7.29
CA ALA A 50 1.02 -5.96 -6.26
C ALA A 50 1.15 -7.42 -6.73
N ASP A 51 0.76 -8.38 -5.89
CA ASP A 51 0.80 -9.83 -6.18
C ASP A 51 -0.56 -10.51 -6.05
N GLY A 52 -0.96 -11.25 -7.09
CA GLY A 52 -2.03 -12.26 -7.12
C GLY A 52 -3.44 -11.80 -6.77
N SER A 53 -3.64 -10.57 -6.26
CA SER A 53 -4.95 -10.09 -5.83
C SER A 53 -4.96 -8.59 -5.53
N THR A 54 -6.12 -8.05 -5.16
CA THR A 54 -6.25 -6.67 -4.66
C THR A 54 -5.84 -6.50 -3.19
N THR A 55 -5.51 -7.58 -2.47
CA THR A 55 -5.31 -7.54 -1.00
C THR A 55 -4.27 -6.51 -0.56
N ARG A 56 -3.18 -6.34 -1.32
CA ARG A 56 -2.17 -5.33 -1.00
C ARG A 56 -2.66 -3.91 -1.25
N LEU A 57 -3.37 -3.68 -2.35
CA LEU A 57 -4.03 -2.39 -2.63
C LEU A 57 -5.09 -2.10 -1.55
N ASP A 58 -5.83 -3.12 -1.14
CA ASP A 58 -6.83 -3.03 -0.09
C ASP A 58 -6.22 -2.57 1.25
N SER A 59 -4.99 -2.98 1.56
CA SER A 59 -4.29 -2.50 2.77
C SER A 59 -4.01 -1.00 2.75
N ILE A 60 -3.92 -0.41 1.57
CA ILE A 60 -3.72 1.03 1.39
C ILE A 60 -5.07 1.77 1.40
N PHE A 61 -6.04 1.29 0.63
CA PHE A 61 -7.21 2.07 0.23
C PHE A 61 -8.52 1.70 0.93
N ASN A 62 -8.67 0.50 1.52
CA ASN A 62 -9.93 0.05 2.11
C ASN A 62 -10.56 1.08 3.04
N HIS A 63 -9.80 1.61 3.99
CA HIS A 63 -10.29 2.57 4.97
C HIS A 63 -10.69 3.90 4.35
N ALA A 64 -9.97 4.35 3.32
CA ALA A 64 -10.29 5.59 2.63
C ALA A 64 -11.67 5.53 1.96
N PHE A 65 -12.04 4.37 1.43
CA PHE A 65 -13.36 4.14 0.82
C PHE A 65 -14.44 3.67 1.82
N GLY A 66 -14.09 3.44 3.09
CA GLY A 66 -15.05 2.98 4.10
C GLY A 66 -15.24 1.47 4.17
N VAL A 67 -14.39 0.68 3.51
CA VAL A 67 -14.38 -0.78 3.59
C VAL A 67 -13.55 -1.20 4.80
N THR A 68 -14.15 -1.18 5.99
CA THR A 68 -13.42 -1.34 7.27
C THR A 68 -13.53 -2.73 7.90
N GLY A 69 -14.28 -3.64 7.30
CA GLY A 69 -14.48 -4.99 7.83
C GLY A 69 -15.26 -5.88 6.86
N SER A 70 -15.68 -7.05 7.35
CA SER A 70 -16.48 -7.99 6.55
C SER A 70 -17.89 -7.47 6.26
N CYS A 71 -18.41 -6.60 7.14
CA CYS A 71 -19.69 -5.91 6.97
C CYS A 71 -19.49 -4.41 7.19
N VAL A 72 -20.29 -3.62 6.50
CA VAL A 72 -20.35 -2.15 6.62
C VAL A 72 -21.81 -1.73 6.80
N GLN A 73 -22.03 -0.55 7.36
CA GLN A 73 -23.37 0.03 7.45
C GLN A 73 -23.66 0.90 6.23
N GLU A 74 -24.77 0.62 5.55
CA GLU A 74 -25.32 1.48 4.51
C GLU A 74 -26.82 1.69 4.80
N ASN A 75 -27.26 2.94 4.82
CA ASN A 75 -28.66 3.32 5.10
C ASN A 75 -29.24 2.68 6.40
N GLY A 76 -28.40 2.55 7.43
CA GLY A 76 -28.79 1.95 8.70
C GLY A 76 -28.85 0.42 8.72
N GLN A 77 -28.49 -0.24 7.64
CA GLN A 77 -28.45 -1.69 7.54
C GLN A 77 -27.00 -2.21 7.45
N TRP A 78 -26.75 -3.36 8.07
CA TRP A 78 -25.49 -4.07 7.91
C TRP A 78 -25.53 -4.91 6.62
N ILE A 79 -24.58 -4.65 5.74
CA ILE A 79 -24.43 -5.40 4.48
C ILE A 79 -23.02 -6.00 4.40
N PHE A 80 -22.88 -7.07 3.65
CA PHE A 80 -21.57 -7.64 3.34
C PHE A 80 -20.73 -6.62 2.55
N SER A 81 -19.54 -6.30 3.03
CA SER A 81 -18.73 -5.19 2.49
C SER A 81 -18.43 -5.34 1.00
N LYS A 82 -18.25 -6.57 0.50
CA LYS A 82 -18.01 -6.81 -0.93
C LYS A 82 -19.24 -6.52 -1.83
N ALA A 83 -20.42 -6.33 -1.24
CA ALA A 83 -21.65 -5.93 -1.95
C ALA A 83 -21.98 -4.43 -1.75
N SER A 84 -21.12 -3.68 -1.05
CA SER A 84 -21.37 -2.29 -0.68
C SER A 84 -21.04 -1.29 -1.79
N GLN A 85 -21.63 -0.09 -1.74
CA GLN A 85 -21.24 1.03 -2.60
C GLN A 85 -19.80 1.48 -2.33
N ALA A 86 -19.33 1.34 -1.09
CA ALA A 86 -17.93 1.60 -0.72
C ALA A 86 -16.96 0.69 -1.47
N GLU A 87 -17.25 -0.61 -1.54
CA GLU A 87 -16.42 -1.57 -2.32
C GLU A 87 -16.48 -1.23 -3.81
N LYS A 88 -17.67 -0.93 -4.34
CA LYS A 88 -17.82 -0.53 -5.74
C LYS A 88 -16.96 0.69 -6.08
N ALA A 89 -17.04 1.77 -5.29
CA ALA A 89 -16.25 2.97 -5.51
C ALA A 89 -14.74 2.70 -5.47
N LYS A 90 -14.29 1.84 -4.54
CA LYS A 90 -12.89 1.41 -4.46
C LYS A 90 -12.45 0.65 -5.71
N LEU A 91 -13.26 -0.29 -6.19
CA LEU A 91 -12.95 -1.06 -7.40
C LEU A 91 -12.97 -0.19 -8.65
N GLU A 92 -13.83 0.81 -8.73
CA GLU A 92 -13.82 1.82 -9.80
C GLU A 92 -12.51 2.62 -9.79
N PHE A 93 -12.01 2.97 -8.60
CA PHE A 93 -10.69 3.62 -8.46
C PHE A 93 -9.55 2.70 -8.95
N TYR A 94 -9.56 1.41 -8.59
CA TYR A 94 -8.56 0.46 -9.10
C TYR A 94 -8.65 0.27 -10.62
N ALA A 95 -9.86 0.19 -11.16
CA ALA A 95 -10.07 0.12 -12.60
C ALA A 95 -9.54 1.38 -13.31
N LYS A 96 -9.68 2.56 -12.69
CA LYS A 96 -9.11 3.79 -13.19
C LYS A 96 -7.57 3.76 -13.17
N LEU A 97 -6.95 3.33 -12.07
CA LEU A 97 -5.49 3.16 -12.00
C LEU A 97 -4.98 2.22 -13.09
N TYR A 98 -5.69 1.12 -13.33
CA TYR A 98 -5.35 0.15 -14.36
C TYR A 98 -5.49 0.73 -15.77
N ALA A 99 -6.61 1.37 -16.07
CA ALA A 99 -6.90 1.97 -17.39
C ALA A 99 -5.90 3.07 -17.76
N ASP A 100 -5.46 3.86 -16.77
CA ASP A 100 -4.50 4.93 -16.97
C ASP A 100 -3.03 4.40 -16.98
N GLY A 101 -2.85 3.07 -16.84
CA GLY A 101 -1.54 2.41 -16.81
C GLY A 101 -0.69 2.80 -15.60
N LEU A 102 -1.33 3.10 -14.48
CA LEU A 102 -0.70 3.45 -13.20
C LEU A 102 -0.49 2.22 -12.31
N LEU A 103 -1.23 1.16 -12.57
CA LEU A 103 -1.14 -0.14 -11.90
C LEU A 103 -0.50 -1.16 -12.85
N ASP A 104 0.44 -1.95 -12.34
CA ASP A 104 1.06 -3.07 -13.07
C ASP A 104 -0.02 -3.96 -13.70
N PRO A 105 -0.05 -4.15 -15.02
CA PRO A 105 -1.09 -4.91 -15.70
C PRO A 105 -1.13 -6.39 -15.28
N ASP A 106 0.00 -6.92 -14.81
CA ASP A 106 0.12 -8.31 -14.40
C ASP A 106 -0.16 -8.53 -12.90
N PHE A 107 -0.61 -7.50 -12.17
CA PHE A 107 -0.75 -7.56 -10.71
C PHE A 107 -1.59 -8.73 -10.19
N LEU A 108 -2.54 -9.23 -10.98
CA LEU A 108 -3.36 -10.40 -10.61
C LEU A 108 -2.64 -11.75 -10.83
N THR A 109 -1.61 -11.78 -11.65
CA THR A 109 -0.85 -12.99 -12.00
C THR A 109 0.56 -13.00 -11.43
N ASN A 110 1.05 -11.86 -10.94
CA ASN A 110 2.33 -11.80 -10.29
C ASN A 110 2.37 -12.74 -9.08
N THR A 111 3.45 -13.50 -8.98
CA THR A 111 3.82 -14.11 -7.71
C THR A 111 4.53 -13.07 -6.84
N TRP A 112 4.70 -13.38 -5.55
CA TRP A 112 5.50 -12.58 -4.63
C TRP A 112 6.88 -12.23 -5.21
N ASP A 113 7.61 -13.24 -5.69
CA ASP A 113 8.96 -13.07 -6.22
C ASP A 113 9.00 -12.15 -7.45
N VAL A 114 8.02 -12.28 -8.36
CA VAL A 114 7.91 -11.44 -9.55
C VAL A 114 7.61 -9.99 -9.17
N MET A 115 6.70 -9.77 -8.24
CA MET A 115 6.41 -8.42 -7.73
C MET A 115 7.66 -7.77 -7.10
N GLU A 116 8.38 -8.50 -6.24
CA GLU A 116 9.64 -8.03 -5.63
C GLU A 116 10.68 -7.71 -6.70
N GLN A 117 10.86 -8.59 -7.68
CA GLN A 117 11.82 -8.39 -8.76
C GLN A 117 11.51 -7.11 -9.54
N LYS A 118 10.25 -6.89 -9.95
CA LYS A 118 9.82 -5.66 -10.64
C LYS A 118 10.15 -4.40 -9.81
N PHE A 119 10.00 -4.48 -8.50
CA PHE A 119 10.32 -3.38 -7.59
C PHE A 119 11.83 -3.10 -7.49
N TYR A 120 12.66 -4.13 -7.28
CA TYR A 120 14.12 -3.95 -7.19
C TYR A 120 14.77 -3.55 -8.50
N GLU A 121 14.22 -3.98 -9.62
CA GLU A 121 14.66 -3.58 -10.97
C GLU A 121 14.22 -2.18 -11.37
N GLY A 122 13.41 -1.51 -10.55
CA GLY A 122 12.87 -0.18 -10.84
C GLY A 122 11.77 -0.16 -11.90
N LYS A 123 11.21 -1.32 -12.26
CA LYS A 123 10.03 -1.39 -13.15
C LYS A 123 8.77 -0.87 -12.44
N ALA A 124 8.69 -1.09 -11.12
CA ALA A 124 7.64 -0.55 -10.29
C ALA A 124 8.23 0.42 -9.26
N ALA A 125 7.62 1.60 -9.10
CA ALA A 125 8.08 2.62 -8.16
C ALA A 125 7.62 2.35 -6.73
N VAL A 126 6.41 1.85 -6.57
CA VAL A 126 5.78 1.56 -5.27
C VAL A 126 5.45 0.07 -5.18
N LEU A 127 5.90 -0.54 -4.09
CA LEU A 127 5.48 -1.87 -3.67
C LEU A 127 4.25 -1.71 -2.77
N ALA A 128 3.11 -2.23 -3.22
CA ALA A 128 1.87 -2.14 -2.46
C ALA A 128 1.94 -3.02 -1.19
N GLY A 129 1.58 -2.46 -0.06
CA GLY A 129 1.31 -3.09 1.21
C GLY A 129 2.24 -4.20 1.68
N THR A 130 3.27 -3.85 2.48
CA THR A 130 4.13 -4.84 3.13
C THR A 130 4.12 -4.68 4.65
N ALA A 131 4.32 -5.77 5.39
CA ALA A 131 4.38 -5.75 6.85
C ALA A 131 5.67 -5.09 7.36
N GLY A 132 5.58 -4.32 8.44
CA GLY A 132 6.70 -3.56 9.00
C GLY A 132 7.96 -4.39 9.29
N ALA A 133 7.81 -5.64 9.71
CA ALA A 133 8.95 -6.55 9.97
C ALA A 133 9.72 -6.91 8.68
N VAL A 134 9.07 -6.85 7.52
CA VAL A 134 9.66 -7.20 6.22
C VAL A 134 10.29 -5.99 5.54
N ILE A 135 9.88 -4.77 5.90
CA ILE A 135 10.41 -3.53 5.30
C ILE A 135 11.93 -3.46 5.42
N GLN A 136 12.50 -3.87 6.54
CA GLN A 136 13.95 -3.87 6.72
C GLN A 136 14.66 -4.83 5.75
N VAL A 137 14.06 -6.00 5.47
CA VAL A 137 14.59 -6.95 4.48
C VAL A 137 14.54 -6.33 3.09
N TYR A 138 13.42 -5.70 2.73
CA TYR A 138 13.29 -4.99 1.45
C TYR A 138 14.28 -3.82 1.34
N ASN A 139 14.44 -3.05 2.41
CA ASN A 139 15.40 -1.95 2.42
C ASN A 139 16.82 -2.44 2.17
N THR A 140 17.25 -3.49 2.85
CA THR A 140 18.57 -4.09 2.65
C THR A 140 18.76 -4.60 1.22
N LYS A 141 17.77 -5.27 0.64
CA LYS A 141 17.83 -5.73 -0.75
C LYS A 141 17.87 -4.55 -1.73
N MET A 142 17.06 -3.51 -1.49
CA MET A 142 17.00 -2.33 -2.35
C MET A 142 18.32 -1.57 -2.35
N THR A 143 18.89 -1.27 -1.19
CA THR A 143 20.16 -0.56 -1.08
C THR A 143 21.33 -1.37 -1.63
N SER A 144 21.32 -2.69 -1.44
CA SER A 144 22.33 -3.58 -2.04
C SER A 144 22.28 -3.59 -3.56
N ALA A 145 21.12 -3.45 -4.16
CA ALA A 145 20.93 -3.48 -5.61
C ALA A 145 21.12 -2.11 -6.28
N ASN A 146 20.78 -1.02 -5.58
CA ASN A 146 20.62 0.32 -6.18
C ASN A 146 21.43 1.43 -5.48
N GLY A 147 22.19 1.13 -4.41
CA GLY A 147 22.98 2.11 -3.66
C GLY A 147 22.28 2.60 -2.39
N GLU A 148 23.06 3.23 -1.51
CA GLU A 148 22.59 3.71 -0.17
C GLU A 148 21.48 4.75 -0.26
N GLU A 149 21.45 5.57 -1.29
CA GLU A 149 20.42 6.57 -1.55
C GLU A 149 19.06 5.97 -1.90
N ALA A 150 19.02 4.69 -2.30
CA ALA A 150 17.78 3.97 -2.58
C ALA A 150 17.06 3.45 -1.32
N GLN A 151 17.38 3.97 -0.14
CA GLN A 151 16.66 3.64 1.10
C GLN A 151 15.16 3.84 0.93
N LEU A 152 14.39 2.87 1.45
CA LEU A 152 12.94 2.89 1.30
C LEU A 152 12.30 3.88 2.30
N VAL A 153 11.33 4.61 1.79
CA VAL A 153 10.38 5.38 2.59
C VAL A 153 9.04 4.68 2.62
N VAL A 154 8.36 4.81 3.75
CA VAL A 154 7.01 4.27 3.96
C VAL A 154 6.00 5.35 3.61
N LEU A 155 5.06 5.02 2.73
CA LEU A 155 3.97 5.92 2.42
C LEU A 155 2.82 5.70 3.42
N PRO A 156 2.10 6.77 3.82
CA PRO A 156 0.96 6.64 4.72
C PRO A 156 -0.19 5.90 4.03
N PRO A 157 -0.96 5.05 4.75
CA PRO A 157 -2.20 4.51 4.20
C PRO A 157 -3.16 5.62 3.80
N ALA A 158 -3.94 5.36 2.73
CA ALA A 158 -4.88 6.36 2.24
C ALA A 158 -5.95 6.72 3.29
N LYS A 159 -6.26 8.01 3.37
CA LYS A 159 -7.26 8.62 4.23
C LYS A 159 -8.46 9.06 3.39
N GLY A 160 -9.65 8.88 3.91
CA GLY A 160 -10.89 9.32 3.32
C GLY A 160 -11.99 9.21 4.37
N VAL A 161 -12.92 8.25 4.23
CA VAL A 161 -13.92 7.95 5.26
C VAL A 161 -13.25 7.66 6.61
N SER A 162 -12.17 6.90 6.59
CA SER A 162 -11.27 6.68 7.73
C SER A 162 -9.83 6.45 7.25
N GLN A 163 -8.92 6.15 8.16
CA GLN A 163 -7.53 5.79 7.85
C GLN A 163 -7.11 4.58 8.67
N SER A 164 -6.32 3.68 8.08
CA SER A 164 -5.93 2.41 8.71
C SER A 164 -4.85 2.54 9.79
N TYR A 165 -4.48 3.73 10.21
CA TYR A 165 -3.65 3.92 11.39
C TYR A 165 -4.41 3.45 12.63
N THR A 166 -4.16 2.22 13.04
CA THR A 166 -4.36 1.87 14.43
C THR A 166 -3.11 2.32 15.18
N SER A 167 -3.26 3.27 16.08
CA SER A 167 -2.28 3.43 17.16
C SER A 167 -2.21 2.08 17.86
N VAL A 168 -1.10 1.37 17.67
CA VAL A 168 -0.88 0.15 18.44
C VAL A 168 -0.67 0.61 19.87
N ASP A 169 -1.65 0.34 20.72
CA ASP A 169 -1.43 0.40 22.16
C ASP A 169 -0.41 -0.69 22.48
N VAL A 170 0.84 -0.31 22.61
CA VAL A 170 1.95 -1.21 22.91
C VAL A 170 1.81 -1.88 24.27
N THR A 171 0.88 -1.40 25.10
CA THR A 171 0.56 -2.00 26.41
C THR A 171 -0.40 -3.17 26.28
N LYS A 172 -1.06 -3.35 25.14
CA LYS A 172 -1.96 -4.47 24.85
C LYS A 172 -1.32 -5.44 23.88
N GLU A 173 -0.40 -6.25 24.37
CA GLU A 173 0.12 -7.36 23.59
C GLU A 173 -0.96 -8.43 23.42
N SER A 174 -1.33 -8.70 22.16
CA SER A 174 -2.32 -9.73 21.84
C SER A 174 -1.73 -11.15 21.80
N ARG A 175 -0.41 -11.28 21.91
CA ARG A 175 0.32 -12.55 21.90
C ARG A 175 1.54 -12.46 22.82
N GLY A 176 1.74 -13.48 23.59
CA GLY A 176 2.91 -13.67 24.45
C GLY A 176 3.22 -15.15 24.61
N PHE A 177 4.39 -15.44 25.15
CA PHE A 177 4.74 -16.78 25.59
C PHE A 177 4.29 -16.93 27.05
N ALA A 178 3.63 -18.03 27.35
CA ALA A 178 3.36 -18.43 28.72
C ALA A 178 4.30 -19.61 29.10
N LEU A 179 4.93 -19.53 30.26
CA LEU A 179 5.64 -20.65 30.86
C LEU A 179 4.67 -21.39 31.78
N ASN A 180 4.60 -22.70 31.62
CA ASN A 180 3.90 -23.53 32.61
C ASN A 180 4.68 -23.50 33.89
N ILE A 181 4.04 -23.08 34.99
CA ILE A 181 4.70 -22.99 36.32
C ILE A 181 5.05 -24.35 36.90
N ASP A 182 4.43 -25.40 36.38
CA ASP A 182 4.59 -26.80 36.87
C ASP A 182 5.53 -27.63 35.97
N SER A 183 6.31 -27.00 35.09
CA SER A 183 7.25 -27.69 34.18
C SER A 183 8.70 -27.55 34.61
#